data_516f67e0102ab12e477867718b584668
#
_entry.id   516f67e0102ab12e477867718b584668
#
_cell.length_a   1.000
_cell.length_b   1.000
_cell.length_c   1.000
_cell.angle_alpha   90.00
_cell.angle_beta   90.00
_cell.angle_gamma   90.00
#
_symmetry.space_group_name_H-M   'P 1'
#
loop_
_entity.id
_entity.type
_entity.pdbx_description
1 polymer ?
#
loop_
_entity_poly.entity_id
_entity_poly.type
_entity_poly.pdbx_seq_one_letter_code
_entity_poly.pdbx_strand_id
1 'polypeptide(L)'
;FVFGINPAVVLFMNGIGTLLFILITKGKAPAYLGSSFAFLAPAGIVIEKWGYSYALGGFVAVGFLGCVLALIIRKFGSKWIDVVLPPAAMGPVVALIGLELAGTAASNAGLTASSIDPKNVIVFLVTLLTAVLGSVLFRKFFAVIPILIAIIAGYIAALLCGIVDFSKVASASFFALPNFSTPKFKWEAIVIILPVI
;
A
#
# COMPACT_ATOMS: atom_id res chain seq x y z
N PHE A 1 -7.87 -1.24 -5.35
CA PHE A 1 -8.13 -2.00 -6.59
C PHE A 1 -8.41 -3.47 -6.29
N VAL A 2 -7.57 -4.17 -5.52
CA VAL A 2 -7.71 -5.61 -5.24
C VAL A 2 -9.06 -5.97 -4.59
N PHE A 3 -9.60 -5.12 -3.75
CA PHE A 3 -10.87 -5.36 -3.02
C PHE A 3 -12.04 -4.51 -3.52
N GLY A 4 -11.95 -3.91 -4.71
CA GLY A 4 -13.02 -3.05 -5.25
C GLY A 4 -13.26 -1.75 -4.47
N ILE A 5 -12.35 -1.37 -3.58
CA ILE A 5 -12.44 -0.13 -2.79
C ILE A 5 -12.13 1.07 -3.70
N ASN A 6 -12.90 2.13 -3.55
CA ASN A 6 -12.66 3.36 -4.30
C ASN A 6 -11.30 3.98 -3.89
N PRO A 7 -10.31 4.02 -4.80
CA PRO A 7 -8.98 4.54 -4.48
C PRO A 7 -8.99 6.03 -4.11
N ALA A 8 -10.00 6.80 -4.53
CA ALA A 8 -10.12 8.22 -4.20
C ALA A 8 -10.28 8.45 -2.69
N VAL A 9 -11.01 7.57 -1.98
CA VAL A 9 -11.14 7.63 -0.51
C VAL A 9 -9.79 7.45 0.15
N VAL A 10 -9.02 6.45 -0.30
CA VAL A 10 -7.71 6.11 0.28
C VAL A 10 -6.72 7.26 0.06
N LEU A 11 -6.66 7.79 -1.17
CA LEU A 11 -5.77 8.92 -1.50
C LEU A 11 -6.13 10.18 -0.70
N PHE A 12 -7.41 10.48 -0.58
CA PHE A 12 -7.89 11.64 0.18
C PHE A 12 -7.53 11.53 1.67
N MET A 13 -7.76 10.36 2.27
CA MET A 13 -7.43 10.11 3.67
C MET A 13 -5.93 10.06 3.93
N ASN A 14 -5.13 9.52 3.01
CA ASN A 14 -3.66 9.58 3.09
C ASN A 14 -3.16 11.02 3.04
N GLY A 15 -3.78 11.87 2.20
CA GLY A 15 -3.48 13.30 2.15
C GLY A 15 -3.76 14.00 3.49
N ILE A 16 -4.95 13.81 4.05
CA ILE A 16 -5.32 14.37 5.36
C ILE A 16 -4.38 13.84 6.46
N GLY A 17 -4.15 12.53 6.49
CA GLY A 17 -3.25 11.91 7.47
C GLY A 17 -1.83 12.48 7.40
N THR A 18 -1.31 12.68 6.19
CA THR A 18 0.01 13.26 5.96
C THR A 18 0.07 14.72 6.46
N LEU A 19 -0.94 15.54 6.16
CA LEU A 19 -1.01 16.92 6.65
C LEU A 19 -1.06 16.98 8.17
N LEU A 20 -1.88 16.15 8.81
CA LEU A 20 -1.93 16.05 10.27
C LEU A 20 -0.59 15.62 10.85
N PHE A 21 0.07 14.64 10.22
CA PHE A 21 1.40 14.19 10.65
C PHE A 21 2.44 15.33 10.59
N ILE A 22 2.47 16.09 9.48
CA ILE A 22 3.36 17.24 9.32
C ILE A 22 3.09 18.29 10.38
N LEU A 23 1.84 18.58 10.69
CA LEU A 23 1.45 19.53 11.75
C LEU A 23 1.91 19.06 13.14
N ILE A 24 1.65 17.80 13.48
CA ILE A 24 2.03 17.22 14.79
C ILE A 24 3.55 17.20 14.95
N THR A 25 4.29 16.84 13.91
CA THR A 25 5.76 16.76 13.92
C THR A 25 6.43 18.11 13.71
N LYS A 26 5.64 19.19 13.47
CA LYS A 26 6.14 20.54 13.17
C LYS A 26 7.14 20.53 12.00
N GLY A 27 6.91 19.70 11.00
CA GLY A 27 7.77 19.56 9.83
C GLY A 27 9.13 18.91 10.08
N LYS A 28 9.39 18.38 11.30
CA LYS A 28 10.69 17.76 11.63
C LYS A 28 10.92 16.40 11.01
N ALA A 29 9.85 15.69 10.65
CA ALA A 29 9.91 14.38 10.01
C ALA A 29 9.14 14.43 8.68
N PRO A 30 9.82 14.58 7.54
CA PRO A 30 9.16 14.54 6.24
C PRO A 30 8.80 13.08 5.92
N ALA A 31 7.50 12.75 5.96
CA ALA A 31 7.00 11.45 5.57
C ALA A 31 5.64 11.60 4.92
N TYR A 32 5.39 10.79 3.88
CA TYR A 32 4.06 10.59 3.31
C TYR A 32 3.46 9.34 3.96
N LEU A 33 2.26 9.49 4.55
CA LEU A 33 1.54 8.37 5.14
C LEU A 33 0.73 7.67 4.05
N GLY A 34 1.16 6.48 3.68
CA GLY A 34 0.48 5.61 2.72
C GLY A 34 -0.07 4.35 3.36
N SER A 35 -0.85 3.57 2.60
CA SER A 35 -1.32 2.26 3.01
C SER A 35 -0.17 1.24 3.05
N SER A 36 -0.16 0.39 4.07
CA SER A 36 0.83 -0.69 4.20
C SER A 36 0.35 -1.97 3.54
N PHE A 37 1.23 -2.62 2.79
CA PHE A 37 0.96 -3.93 2.18
C PHE A 37 0.76 -5.05 3.20
N ALA A 38 1.31 -4.93 4.40
CA ALA A 38 1.12 -5.91 5.47
C ALA A 38 -0.35 -6.10 5.86
N PHE A 39 -1.19 -5.08 5.66
CA PHE A 39 -2.63 -5.18 5.90
C PHE A 39 -3.41 -5.88 4.79
N LEU A 40 -2.80 -6.16 3.63
CA LEU A 40 -3.53 -6.65 2.46
C LEU A 40 -4.20 -8.01 2.75
N ALA A 41 -3.44 -8.98 3.26
CA ALA A 41 -3.97 -10.31 3.54
C ALA A 41 -5.03 -10.31 4.67
N PRO A 42 -4.76 -9.76 5.87
CA PRO A 42 -5.77 -9.77 6.94
C PRO A 42 -6.99 -8.89 6.62
N ALA A 43 -6.80 -7.76 5.93
CA ALA A 43 -7.93 -6.96 5.49
C ALA A 43 -8.78 -7.68 4.44
N GLY A 44 -8.17 -8.43 3.53
CA GLY A 44 -8.87 -9.25 2.55
C GLY A 44 -9.82 -10.24 3.21
N ILE A 45 -9.34 -10.99 4.19
CA ILE A 45 -10.15 -11.96 4.95
C ILE A 45 -11.36 -11.28 5.63
N VAL A 46 -11.14 -10.10 6.21
CA VAL A 46 -12.20 -9.35 6.89
C VAL A 46 -13.22 -8.79 5.89
N ILE A 47 -12.74 -8.26 4.76
CA ILE A 47 -13.61 -7.67 3.72
C ILE A 47 -14.49 -8.74 3.07
N GLU A 48 -13.94 -9.91 2.77
CA GLU A 48 -14.70 -11.03 2.21
C GLU A 48 -15.77 -11.57 3.15
N LYS A 49 -15.47 -11.64 4.46
CA LYS A 49 -16.41 -12.20 5.45
C LYS A 49 -17.48 -11.22 5.92
N TRP A 50 -17.13 -9.96 6.11
CA TRP A 50 -18.00 -8.98 6.78
C TRP A 50 -18.12 -7.64 6.06
N GLY A 51 -17.28 -7.40 5.07
CA GLY A 51 -17.27 -6.17 4.28
C GLY A 51 -16.29 -5.10 4.79
N TYR A 52 -16.10 -4.09 3.95
CA TYR A 52 -15.08 -3.04 4.14
C TYR A 52 -15.24 -2.22 5.42
N SER A 53 -16.48 -1.93 5.86
CA SER A 53 -16.74 -1.15 7.07
C SER A 53 -16.15 -1.80 8.34
N TYR A 54 -16.09 -3.13 8.39
CA TYR A 54 -15.49 -3.85 9.52
C TYR A 54 -13.96 -3.86 9.46
N ALA A 55 -13.38 -3.87 8.26
CA ALA A 55 -11.95 -3.67 8.09
C ALA A 55 -11.52 -2.26 8.56
N LEU A 56 -12.30 -1.23 8.28
CA LEU A 56 -12.08 0.12 8.81
C LEU A 56 -12.07 0.16 10.34
N GLY A 57 -13.00 -0.57 10.98
CA GLY A 57 -13.02 -0.72 12.45
C GLY A 57 -11.74 -1.36 12.99
N GLY A 58 -11.22 -2.38 12.31
CA GLY A 58 -9.94 -3.00 12.60
C GLY A 58 -8.76 -2.01 12.49
N PHE A 59 -8.72 -1.21 11.42
CA PHE A 59 -7.67 -0.19 11.24
C PHE A 59 -7.70 0.89 12.32
N VAL A 60 -8.89 1.31 12.77
CA VAL A 60 -9.02 2.24 13.91
C VAL A 60 -8.47 1.61 15.19
N ALA A 61 -8.77 0.35 15.46
CA ALA A 61 -8.25 -0.37 16.62
C ALA A 61 -6.71 -0.48 16.59
N VAL A 62 -6.14 -0.79 15.42
CA VAL A 62 -4.69 -0.80 15.17
C VAL A 62 -4.07 0.58 15.44
N GLY A 63 -4.70 1.66 14.95
CA GLY A 63 -4.26 3.02 15.20
C GLY A 63 -4.25 3.36 16.69
N PHE A 64 -5.28 2.94 17.43
CA PHE A 64 -5.34 3.11 18.88
C PHE A 64 -4.23 2.34 19.61
N LEU A 65 -3.99 1.09 19.21
CA LEU A 65 -2.88 0.29 19.78
C LEU A 65 -1.53 0.95 19.48
N GLY A 66 -1.35 1.51 18.28
CA GLY A 66 -0.15 2.29 17.93
C GLY A 66 0.07 3.48 18.86
N CYS A 67 -1.01 4.19 19.26
CA CYS A 67 -0.91 5.26 20.27
C CYS A 67 -0.49 4.72 21.65
N VAL A 68 -1.00 3.55 22.05
CA VAL A 68 -0.58 2.91 23.31
C VAL A 68 0.89 2.52 23.26
N LEU A 69 1.36 1.93 22.16
CA LEU A 69 2.77 1.62 21.96
C LEU A 69 3.66 2.87 21.99
N ALA A 70 3.21 3.96 21.38
CA ALA A 70 3.93 5.23 21.42
C ALA A 70 4.08 5.76 22.85
N LEU A 71 3.06 5.61 23.72
CA LEU A 71 3.13 5.96 25.13
C LEU A 71 4.10 5.06 25.89
N ILE A 72 4.13 3.76 25.59
CA ILE A 72 5.09 2.81 26.16
C ILE A 72 6.52 3.21 25.77
N ILE A 73 6.76 3.48 24.50
CA ILE A 73 8.08 3.92 24.02
C ILE A 73 8.49 5.23 24.68
N ARG A 74 7.58 6.17 24.84
CA ARG A 74 7.85 7.43 25.54
C ARG A 74 8.28 7.21 27.00
N LYS A 75 7.70 6.21 27.69
CA LYS A 75 7.99 5.92 29.10
C LYS A 75 9.25 5.08 29.29
N PHE A 76 9.45 4.05 28.47
CA PHE A 76 10.51 3.05 28.65
C PHE A 76 11.67 3.18 27.65
N GLY A 77 11.55 4.10 26.68
CA GLY A 77 12.51 4.26 25.59
C GLY A 77 12.32 3.22 24.50
N SER A 78 13.19 3.25 23.47
CA SER A 78 13.10 2.40 22.28
C SER A 78 14.04 1.18 22.31
N LYS A 79 14.97 1.10 23.26
CA LYS A 79 16.01 0.03 23.31
C LYS A 79 15.45 -1.39 23.36
N TRP A 80 14.30 -1.58 23.99
CA TRP A 80 13.66 -2.90 24.06
C TRP A 80 13.17 -3.38 22.68
N ILE A 81 12.88 -2.45 21.76
CA ILE A 81 12.45 -2.78 20.39
C ILE A 81 13.57 -3.51 19.65
N ASP A 82 14.82 -3.07 19.81
CA ASP A 82 15.99 -3.70 19.17
C ASP A 82 16.22 -5.15 19.66
N VAL A 83 15.74 -5.45 20.88
CA VAL A 83 15.79 -6.80 21.45
C VAL A 83 14.65 -7.68 20.90
N VAL A 84 13.43 -7.12 20.83
CA VAL A 84 12.24 -7.87 20.36
C VAL A 84 12.23 -8.02 18.83
N LEU A 85 12.70 -6.99 18.12
CA LEU A 85 12.78 -6.94 16.66
C LEU A 85 14.23 -6.63 16.25
N PRO A 86 15.14 -7.59 16.38
CA PRO A 86 16.53 -7.37 15.98
C PRO A 86 16.63 -7.08 14.49
N PRO A 87 17.53 -6.18 14.05
CA PRO A 87 17.70 -5.82 12.64
C PRO A 87 17.91 -7.03 11.72
N ALA A 88 18.53 -8.10 12.24
CA ALA A 88 18.73 -9.35 11.51
C ALA A 88 17.42 -10.09 11.17
N ALA A 89 16.36 -9.91 11.95
CA ALA A 89 15.05 -10.50 11.68
C ALA A 89 14.23 -9.68 10.67
N MET A 90 14.48 -8.38 10.56
CA MET A 90 13.71 -7.50 9.69
C MET A 90 13.90 -7.80 8.20
N GLY A 91 15.12 -8.19 7.79
CA GLY A 91 15.40 -8.59 6.40
C GLY A 91 14.53 -9.76 5.92
N PRO A 92 14.54 -10.90 6.61
CA PRO A 92 13.67 -12.04 6.32
C PRO A 92 12.16 -11.68 6.34
N VAL A 93 11.69 -10.87 7.28
CA VAL A 93 10.29 -10.45 7.34
C VAL A 93 9.88 -9.67 6.07
N VAL A 94 10.69 -8.71 5.66
CA VAL A 94 10.43 -7.93 4.43
C VAL A 94 10.47 -8.83 3.19
N ALA A 95 11.40 -9.80 3.14
CA ALA A 95 11.46 -10.77 2.05
C ALA A 95 10.21 -11.67 1.99
N LEU A 96 9.71 -12.13 3.14
CA LEU A 96 8.47 -12.91 3.22
C LEU A 96 7.24 -12.12 2.75
N ILE A 97 7.12 -10.85 3.14
CA ILE A 97 6.05 -9.96 2.64
C ILE A 97 6.12 -9.85 1.11
N GLY A 98 7.34 -9.68 0.56
CA GLY A 98 7.52 -9.60 -0.90
C GLY A 98 7.13 -10.90 -1.61
N LEU A 99 7.48 -12.06 -1.05
CA LEU A 99 7.12 -13.37 -1.59
C LEU A 99 5.61 -13.63 -1.53
N GLU A 100 4.95 -13.27 -0.43
CA GLU A 100 3.50 -13.38 -0.29
C GLU A 100 2.76 -12.56 -1.35
N LEU A 101 3.26 -11.35 -1.63
CA LEU A 101 2.67 -10.45 -2.62
C LEU A 101 3.01 -10.83 -4.08
N ALA A 102 3.98 -11.70 -4.32
CA ALA A 102 4.38 -12.08 -5.67
C ALA A 102 3.24 -12.73 -6.46
N GLY A 103 2.41 -13.56 -5.81
CA GLY A 103 1.22 -14.15 -6.42
C GLY A 103 0.19 -13.10 -6.85
N THR A 104 -0.05 -12.10 -6.01
CA THR A 104 -0.95 -10.97 -6.30
C THR A 104 -0.40 -10.12 -7.45
N ALA A 105 0.91 -9.88 -7.49
CA ALA A 105 1.55 -9.15 -8.59
C ALA A 105 1.43 -9.90 -9.91
N ALA A 106 1.67 -11.22 -9.92
CA ALA A 106 1.52 -12.07 -11.10
C ALA A 106 0.07 -12.09 -11.60
N SER A 107 -0.91 -12.16 -10.69
CA SER A 107 -2.33 -12.10 -11.04
C SER A 107 -2.72 -10.74 -11.64
N ASN A 108 -2.29 -9.64 -11.05
CA ASN A 108 -2.55 -8.29 -11.57
C ASN A 108 -1.88 -8.05 -12.93
N ALA A 109 -0.75 -8.70 -13.19
CA ALA A 109 -0.07 -8.67 -14.49
C ALA A 109 -0.75 -9.55 -15.54
N GLY A 110 -1.79 -10.30 -15.17
CA GLY A 110 -2.49 -11.24 -16.07
C GLY A 110 -1.70 -12.52 -16.36
N LEU A 111 -0.62 -12.82 -15.62
CA LEU A 111 0.21 -14.00 -15.84
C LEU A 111 -0.44 -15.30 -15.35
N THR A 112 -1.45 -15.21 -14.49
CA THR A 112 -2.20 -16.35 -13.96
C THR A 112 -3.52 -16.58 -14.71
N ALA A 113 -3.82 -15.79 -15.73
CA ALA A 113 -5.03 -15.94 -16.55
C ALA A 113 -4.95 -17.19 -17.45
N SER A 114 -6.10 -17.76 -17.79
CA SER A 114 -6.19 -18.92 -18.71
C SER A 114 -5.63 -18.65 -20.11
N SER A 115 -5.64 -17.39 -20.54
CA SER A 115 -4.98 -16.89 -21.74
C SER A 115 -4.13 -15.69 -21.38
N ILE A 116 -2.82 -15.82 -21.55
CA ILE A 116 -1.88 -14.72 -21.27
C ILE A 116 -1.85 -13.78 -22.47
N ASP A 117 -2.21 -12.52 -22.26
CA ASP A 117 -2.09 -11.49 -23.30
C ASP A 117 -0.62 -11.01 -23.38
N PRO A 118 0.06 -11.17 -24.54
CA PRO A 118 1.44 -10.72 -24.72
C PRO A 118 1.65 -9.23 -24.39
N LYS A 119 0.63 -8.39 -24.60
CA LYS A 119 0.70 -6.96 -24.28
C LYS A 119 0.85 -6.71 -22.80
N ASN A 120 0.09 -7.42 -21.95
CA ASN A 120 0.20 -7.32 -20.49
C ASN A 120 1.57 -7.78 -20.00
N VAL A 121 2.13 -8.84 -20.61
CA VAL A 121 3.49 -9.32 -20.29
C VAL A 121 4.54 -8.27 -20.63
N ILE A 122 4.43 -7.60 -21.79
CA ILE A 122 5.36 -6.53 -22.17
C ILE A 122 5.32 -5.39 -21.14
N VAL A 123 4.13 -4.91 -20.78
CA VAL A 123 3.97 -3.84 -19.80
C VAL A 123 4.53 -4.25 -18.44
N PHE A 124 4.24 -5.48 -18.00
CA PHE A 124 4.79 -6.03 -16.77
C PHE A 124 6.33 -6.07 -16.79
N LEU A 125 6.93 -6.62 -17.84
CA LEU A 125 8.37 -6.73 -17.96
C LEU A 125 9.06 -5.35 -18.01
N VAL A 126 8.52 -4.40 -18.78
CA VAL A 126 9.05 -3.04 -18.84
C VAL A 126 9.02 -2.39 -17.46
N THR A 127 7.90 -2.49 -16.74
CA THR A 127 7.75 -1.91 -15.41
C THR A 127 8.70 -2.57 -14.41
N LEU A 128 8.74 -3.90 -14.38
CA LEU A 128 9.58 -4.66 -13.47
C LEU A 128 11.08 -4.41 -13.71
N LEU A 129 11.52 -4.52 -14.96
CA LEU A 129 12.92 -4.28 -15.31
C LEU A 129 13.34 -2.84 -15.02
N THR A 130 12.48 -1.87 -15.31
CA THR A 130 12.76 -0.47 -14.97
C THR A 130 12.88 -0.26 -13.47
N ALA A 131 12.03 -0.89 -12.65
CA ALA A 131 12.12 -0.82 -11.20
C ALA A 131 13.39 -1.47 -10.65
N VAL A 132 13.69 -2.69 -11.09
CA VAL A 132 14.86 -3.46 -10.62
C VAL A 132 16.17 -2.81 -11.09
N LEU A 133 16.30 -2.53 -12.37
CA LEU A 133 17.50 -1.87 -12.91
C LEU A 133 17.64 -0.44 -12.38
N GLY A 134 16.53 0.27 -12.23
CA GLY A 134 16.52 1.61 -11.67
C GLY A 134 17.02 1.67 -10.23
N SER A 135 16.63 0.71 -9.40
CA SER A 135 17.10 0.65 -8.00
C SER A 135 18.60 0.38 -7.88
N VAL A 136 19.23 -0.23 -8.89
CA VAL A 136 20.67 -0.55 -8.90
C VAL A 136 21.49 0.47 -9.66
N LEU A 137 20.99 0.93 -10.81
CA LEU A 137 21.76 1.76 -11.75
C LEU A 137 21.57 3.27 -11.54
N PHE A 138 20.42 3.70 -11.02
CA PHE A 138 20.14 5.11 -10.83
C PHE A 138 21.00 5.70 -9.72
N ARG A 139 21.43 6.95 -9.94
CA ARG A 139 22.30 7.69 -9.01
C ARG A 139 21.71 9.06 -8.69
N LYS A 140 22.14 9.65 -7.59
CA LYS A 140 21.72 10.98 -7.13
C LYS A 140 20.20 11.06 -6.99
N PHE A 141 19.55 12.05 -7.59
CA PHE A 141 18.12 12.29 -7.52
C PHE A 141 17.28 11.10 -8.02
N PHE A 142 17.68 10.47 -9.14
CA PHE A 142 16.95 9.33 -9.70
C PHE A 142 16.97 8.08 -8.81
N ALA A 143 17.98 7.91 -7.97
CA ALA A 143 18.04 6.82 -7.00
C ALA A 143 16.97 6.93 -5.89
N VAL A 144 16.37 8.10 -5.73
CA VAL A 144 15.29 8.31 -4.72
C VAL A 144 13.92 7.95 -5.27
N ILE A 145 13.74 7.95 -6.60
CA ILE A 145 12.44 7.78 -7.26
C ILE A 145 12.39 6.64 -8.31
N PRO A 146 13.07 5.50 -8.13
CA PRO A 146 13.11 4.44 -9.15
C PRO A 146 11.74 3.85 -9.44
N ILE A 147 10.89 3.69 -8.42
CA ILE A 147 9.53 3.17 -8.56
C ILE A 147 8.65 4.12 -9.38
N LEU A 148 8.76 5.43 -9.16
CA LEU A 148 8.00 6.41 -9.94
C LEU A 148 8.38 6.35 -11.42
N ILE A 149 9.67 6.23 -11.72
CA ILE A 149 10.16 6.10 -13.10
C ILE A 149 9.63 4.79 -13.73
N ALA A 150 9.62 3.70 -12.98
CA ALA A 150 9.08 2.43 -13.44
C ALA A 150 7.57 2.51 -13.73
N ILE A 151 6.80 3.20 -12.91
CA ILE A 151 5.36 3.44 -13.15
C ILE A 151 5.16 4.23 -14.45
N ILE A 152 5.94 5.31 -14.65
CA ILE A 152 5.86 6.12 -15.87
C ILE A 152 6.24 5.29 -17.10
N ALA A 153 7.33 4.52 -17.04
CA ALA A 153 7.74 3.65 -18.15
C ALA A 153 6.70 2.58 -18.47
N GLY A 154 6.12 1.93 -17.45
CA GLY A 154 5.05 0.96 -17.61
C GLY A 154 3.78 1.58 -18.22
N TYR A 155 3.43 2.80 -17.79
CA TYR A 155 2.28 3.50 -18.35
C TYR A 155 2.50 3.88 -19.83
N ILE A 156 3.69 4.35 -20.18
CA ILE A 156 4.06 4.60 -21.58
C ILE A 156 3.98 3.31 -22.40
N ALA A 157 4.51 2.19 -21.90
CA ALA A 157 4.41 0.91 -22.56
C ALA A 157 2.93 0.48 -22.75
N ALA A 158 2.08 0.68 -21.76
CA ALA A 158 0.65 0.38 -21.85
C ALA A 158 -0.07 1.25 -22.91
N LEU A 159 0.31 2.53 -23.01
CA LEU A 159 -0.19 3.43 -24.07
C LEU A 159 0.22 2.94 -25.46
N LEU A 160 1.48 2.57 -25.64
CA LEU A 160 2.00 2.07 -26.92
C LEU A 160 1.35 0.72 -27.31
N CYS A 161 1.04 -0.13 -26.35
CA CYS A 161 0.32 -1.38 -26.57
C CYS A 161 -1.19 -1.19 -26.81
N GLY A 162 -1.72 0.03 -26.60
CA GLY A 162 -3.15 0.34 -26.80
C GLY A 162 -4.07 -0.33 -25.78
N ILE A 163 -3.57 -0.57 -24.53
CA ILE A 163 -4.35 -1.20 -23.45
C ILE A 163 -5.10 -0.13 -22.63
N VAL A 164 -4.63 1.13 -22.67
CA VAL A 164 -5.16 2.20 -21.82
C VAL A 164 -6.50 2.69 -22.36
N ASP A 165 -7.53 2.59 -21.52
CA ASP A 165 -8.87 3.11 -21.79
C ASP A 165 -9.07 4.46 -21.09
N PHE A 166 -9.24 5.52 -21.86
CA PHE A 166 -9.47 6.87 -21.38
C PHE A 166 -10.94 7.21 -21.15
N SER A 167 -11.87 6.31 -21.49
CA SER A 167 -13.33 6.56 -21.36
C SER A 167 -13.72 6.93 -19.94
N LYS A 168 -13.13 6.26 -18.94
CA LYS A 168 -13.35 6.52 -17.50
C LYS A 168 -12.82 7.88 -17.06
N VAL A 169 -11.73 8.33 -17.66
CA VAL A 169 -11.15 9.66 -17.37
C VAL A 169 -12.03 10.75 -17.97
N ALA A 170 -12.50 10.55 -19.20
CA ALA A 170 -13.36 11.49 -19.91
C ALA A 170 -14.75 11.67 -19.22
N SER A 171 -15.26 10.61 -18.59
CA SER A 171 -16.53 10.62 -17.85
C SER A 171 -16.40 11.03 -16.38
N ALA A 172 -15.17 11.18 -15.86
CA ALA A 172 -14.93 11.55 -14.47
C ALA A 172 -15.26 13.03 -14.21
N SER A 173 -15.97 13.31 -13.11
CA SER A 173 -16.18 14.67 -12.65
C SER A 173 -14.87 15.27 -12.13
N PHE A 174 -14.58 16.52 -12.51
CA PHE A 174 -13.37 17.21 -12.09
C PHE A 174 -13.31 17.43 -10.56
N PHE A 175 -14.47 17.69 -9.95
CA PHE A 175 -14.64 17.75 -8.51
C PHE A 175 -15.72 16.75 -8.08
N ALA A 176 -15.31 15.71 -7.37
CA ALA A 176 -16.21 14.76 -6.74
C ALA A 176 -15.67 14.40 -5.35
N LEU A 177 -16.53 14.49 -4.34
CA LEU A 177 -16.19 13.95 -3.02
C LEU A 177 -16.30 12.44 -3.08
N PRO A 178 -15.30 11.70 -2.54
CA PRO A 178 -15.37 10.27 -2.49
C PRO A 178 -16.46 9.80 -1.51
N ASN A 179 -17.08 8.66 -1.80
CA ASN A 179 -18.07 8.06 -0.92
C ASN A 179 -17.38 7.47 0.31
N PHE A 180 -17.62 8.07 1.47
CA PHE A 180 -17.06 7.61 2.73
C PHE A 180 -17.90 6.47 3.33
N SER A 181 -17.21 5.44 3.84
CA SER A 181 -17.81 4.38 4.63
C SER A 181 -17.52 4.62 6.11
N THR A 182 -18.50 4.40 6.98
CA THR A 182 -18.31 4.48 8.42
C THR A 182 -17.69 3.20 8.98
N PRO A 183 -16.72 3.29 9.90
CA PRO A 183 -16.14 2.12 10.53
C PRO A 183 -17.19 1.42 11.42
N LYS A 184 -17.25 0.09 11.33
CA LYS A 184 -18.04 -0.77 12.20
C LYS A 184 -17.10 -1.67 13.00
N PHE A 185 -17.36 -1.82 14.29
CA PHE A 185 -16.50 -2.58 15.17
C PHE A 185 -17.07 -3.99 15.35
N LYS A 186 -16.22 -5.00 15.13
CA LYS A 186 -16.48 -6.39 15.40
C LYS A 186 -15.22 -7.04 15.95
N TRP A 187 -15.31 -7.72 17.07
CA TRP A 187 -14.15 -8.26 17.78
C TRP A 187 -13.32 -9.21 16.91
N GLU A 188 -13.98 -10.11 16.19
CA GLU A 188 -13.31 -11.08 15.32
C GLU A 188 -12.52 -10.39 14.18
N ALA A 189 -13.08 -9.32 13.62
CA ALA A 189 -12.39 -8.53 12.57
C ALA A 189 -11.16 -7.81 13.15
N ILE A 190 -11.29 -7.28 14.36
CA ILE A 190 -10.17 -6.59 15.05
C ILE A 190 -9.04 -7.58 15.34
N VAL A 191 -9.34 -8.76 15.87
CA VAL A 191 -8.34 -9.79 16.20
C VAL A 191 -7.58 -10.29 14.97
N ILE A 192 -8.21 -10.32 13.80
CA ILE A 192 -7.54 -10.72 12.55
C ILE A 192 -6.55 -9.63 12.07
N ILE A 193 -6.89 -8.35 12.24
CA ILE A 193 -6.07 -7.22 11.73
C ILE A 193 -5.00 -6.81 12.75
N LEU A 194 -5.25 -6.97 14.03
CA LEU A 194 -4.38 -6.49 15.13
C LEU A 194 -2.93 -7.00 15.06
N PRO A 195 -2.64 -8.28 14.69
CA PRO A 195 -1.26 -8.80 14.66
C PRO A 195 -0.34 -8.14 13.64
N VAL A 196 -0.84 -7.25 12.78
CA VAL A 196 -0.03 -6.54 11.78
C VAL A 196 0.83 -5.43 12.41
N ILE A 197 0.51 -5.00 13.63
CA ILE A 197 1.33 -4.08 14.42
C ILE A 197 2.52 -4.82 15.02
#